data_28dda62cf10356077dc230f05f7d20ea
#
_entry.id   28dda62cf10356077dc230f05f7d20ea
#
_cell.length_a   1.000
_cell.length_b   1.000
_cell.length_c   1.000
_cell.angle_alpha   90.00
_cell.angle_beta   90.00
_cell.angle_gamma   90.00
#
_symmetry.space_group_name_H-M   'P 1'
#
loop_
_entity.id
_entity.type
_entity.pdbx_description
1 polymer ?
#
loop_
_entity_poly.entity_id
_entity_poly.type
_entity_poly.pdbx_seq_one_letter_code
_entity_poly.pdbx_strand_id
1 'polypeptide(L)'
;DKIDLIQKGIIDGSLNSFKKNTVSIGKELAISLDLVVGDEITLMSTSSLQTPFGNLPLQDKFKVSSIFSTGLAEFDQNVIFMPFENANSLFELSDLDINLEIFLNRPEKVEFIKKDVQKIFSDYYVYSWADLNKSFFGALKVERNVMFIILTLIIIVAAFNIISGLTILVKNKTKEIAILRTLGISKNSIAKIFFLTGFTIGLLATITGVTIGLLFSYYIEEIRVLITSIFNIRLFPEEIYFLSQMPSEINLGYIFIISFFSLMITFFATIFPSLSAAKLDPIKALKYE
;
A
#
# COMPACT_ATOMS: atom_id res chain seq x y z
N ASP A 1 22.08 7.71 -6.23
CA ASP A 1 23.24 6.81 -6.11
C ASP A 1 23.06 5.93 -4.87
N LYS A 2 23.28 4.60 -4.96
CA LYS A 2 23.25 3.74 -3.76
C LYS A 2 24.23 4.24 -2.70
N ILE A 3 25.34 4.80 -3.13
CA ILE A 3 26.34 5.41 -2.24
C ILE A 3 25.70 6.52 -1.39
N ASP A 4 24.84 7.36 -1.97
CA ASP A 4 24.14 8.41 -1.22
C ASP A 4 23.15 7.85 -0.19
N LEU A 5 22.47 6.74 -0.51
CA LEU A 5 21.57 6.07 0.42
C LEU A 5 22.32 5.46 1.60
N ILE A 6 23.47 4.82 1.31
CA ILE A 6 24.34 4.26 2.34
C ILE A 6 24.95 5.38 3.17
N GLN A 7 25.43 6.45 2.53
CA GLN A 7 26.05 7.59 3.20
C GLN A 7 25.11 8.27 4.20
N LYS A 8 23.81 8.39 3.83
CA LYS A 8 22.77 8.91 4.71
C LYS A 8 22.34 7.92 5.79
N GLY A 9 22.51 6.63 5.55
CA GLY A 9 22.14 5.54 6.46
C GLY A 9 23.25 5.08 7.39
N ILE A 10 24.47 5.64 7.33
CA ILE A 10 25.54 5.22 8.24
C ILE A 10 25.19 5.60 9.67
N ILE A 11 25.19 4.58 10.54
CA ILE A 11 24.97 4.73 11.98
C ILE A 11 26.30 4.86 12.71
N ASP A 12 27.30 4.08 12.29
CA ASP A 12 28.63 4.05 12.92
C ASP A 12 29.71 3.90 11.84
N GLY A 13 30.89 4.48 12.09
CA GLY A 13 31.98 4.49 11.14
C GLY A 13 31.87 5.56 10.05
N SER A 14 32.58 5.36 8.93
CA SER A 14 32.63 6.33 7.84
C SER A 14 32.97 5.65 6.50
N LEU A 15 32.33 6.06 5.40
CA LEU A 15 32.70 5.64 4.04
C LEU A 15 34.09 6.14 3.61
N ASN A 16 34.65 7.15 4.25
CA ASN A 16 36.03 7.60 3.96
C ASN A 16 37.08 6.53 4.30
N SER A 17 36.73 5.58 5.16
CA SER A 17 37.53 4.41 5.51
C SER A 17 37.27 3.18 4.61
N PHE A 18 36.36 3.34 3.61
CA PHE A 18 36.00 2.29 2.65
C PHE A 18 37.13 2.13 1.61
N LYS A 19 38.11 1.31 1.94
CA LYS A 19 39.32 1.05 1.15
C LYS A 19 39.45 -0.42 0.86
N LYS A 20 40.54 -0.82 0.19
CA LYS A 20 40.85 -2.22 -0.03
C LYS A 20 40.82 -3.01 1.29
N ASN A 21 40.23 -4.19 1.25
CA ASN A 21 40.01 -5.11 2.39
C ASN A 21 39.13 -4.53 3.52
N THR A 22 38.19 -3.65 3.17
CA THR A 22 37.17 -3.19 4.11
C THR A 22 35.78 -3.46 3.57
N VAL A 23 34.81 -3.57 4.49
CA VAL A 23 33.39 -3.78 4.17
C VAL A 23 32.52 -2.84 4.98
N SER A 24 31.35 -2.51 4.45
CA SER A 24 30.26 -1.89 5.17
C SER A 24 29.14 -2.89 5.33
N ILE A 25 28.66 -3.12 6.57
CA ILE A 25 27.66 -4.14 6.89
C ILE A 25 26.38 -3.48 7.38
N GLY A 26 25.23 -4.11 7.17
CA GLY A 26 23.97 -3.62 7.70
C GLY A 26 23.87 -3.82 9.22
N LYS A 27 23.06 -3.01 9.86
CA LYS A 27 22.84 -3.00 11.32
C LYS A 27 22.37 -4.36 11.85
N GLU A 28 21.41 -4.99 11.17
CA GLU A 28 20.86 -6.27 11.59
C GLU A 28 21.91 -7.40 11.51
N LEU A 29 22.76 -7.34 10.48
CA LEU A 29 23.89 -8.28 10.36
C LEU A 29 24.92 -8.05 11.46
N ALA A 30 25.25 -6.78 11.75
CA ALA A 30 26.18 -6.43 12.82
C ALA A 30 25.70 -6.94 14.17
N ILE A 31 24.39 -6.78 14.48
CA ILE A 31 23.78 -7.28 15.73
C ILE A 31 23.81 -8.81 15.75
N SER A 32 23.46 -9.48 14.64
CA SER A 32 23.38 -10.95 14.61
C SER A 32 24.72 -11.65 14.81
N LEU A 33 25.82 -11.00 14.38
CA LEU A 33 27.18 -11.50 14.48
C LEU A 33 27.99 -10.86 15.60
N ASP A 34 27.40 -9.98 16.39
CA ASP A 34 28.04 -9.21 17.47
C ASP A 34 29.31 -8.46 17.00
N LEU A 35 29.20 -7.78 15.83
CA LEU A 35 30.28 -7.05 15.20
C LEU A 35 30.18 -5.55 15.42
N VAL A 36 31.33 -4.90 15.65
CA VAL A 36 31.45 -3.45 15.72
C VAL A 36 32.43 -2.92 14.66
N VAL A 37 32.41 -1.62 14.44
CA VAL A 37 33.36 -0.98 13.50
C VAL A 37 34.81 -1.23 13.97
N GLY A 38 35.60 -1.79 13.08
CA GLY A 38 36.99 -2.16 13.33
C GLY A 38 37.23 -3.65 13.47
N ASP A 39 36.19 -4.46 13.67
CA ASP A 39 36.27 -5.91 13.74
C ASP A 39 36.56 -6.54 12.38
N GLU A 40 36.97 -7.80 12.39
CA GLU A 40 37.22 -8.60 11.18
C GLU A 40 36.07 -9.56 10.94
N ILE A 41 35.61 -9.60 9.70
CA ILE A 41 34.63 -10.59 9.19
C ILE A 41 35.30 -11.42 8.10
N THR A 42 35.08 -12.73 8.12
CA THR A 42 35.54 -13.64 7.05
C THR A 42 34.38 -13.89 6.09
N LEU A 43 34.56 -13.53 4.82
CA LEU A 43 33.61 -13.83 3.76
C LEU A 43 34.09 -15.03 2.95
N MET A 44 33.14 -15.91 2.59
CA MET A 44 33.39 -17.08 1.80
C MET A 44 32.65 -17.00 0.47
N SER A 45 33.32 -17.34 -0.60
CA SER A 45 32.74 -17.46 -1.94
C SER A 45 32.17 -18.86 -2.19
N THR A 46 31.23 -18.95 -3.12
CA THR A 46 30.81 -20.23 -3.72
C THR A 46 31.85 -20.79 -4.69
N SER A 47 32.77 -19.95 -5.18
CA SER A 47 33.93 -20.38 -5.96
C SER A 47 34.88 -21.16 -5.08
N SER A 48 35.46 -22.23 -5.63
CA SER A 48 36.35 -23.12 -4.88
C SER A 48 37.66 -23.41 -5.62
N LEU A 49 38.73 -23.39 -4.86
CA LEU A 49 40.02 -23.89 -5.35
C LEU A 49 40.06 -25.43 -5.32
N GLN A 50 40.36 -26.04 -6.45
CA GLN A 50 40.62 -27.48 -6.50
C GLN A 50 41.96 -27.77 -5.87
N THR A 51 41.94 -28.52 -4.77
CA THR A 51 43.15 -28.98 -4.10
C THR A 51 43.25 -30.53 -4.14
N PRO A 52 44.41 -31.12 -3.95
CA PRO A 52 44.56 -32.57 -3.87
C PRO A 52 43.72 -33.22 -2.76
N PHE A 53 43.22 -32.43 -1.78
CA PHE A 53 42.42 -32.88 -0.65
C PHE A 53 40.93 -32.57 -0.84
N GLY A 54 40.52 -32.03 -1.98
CA GLY A 54 39.14 -31.63 -2.28
C GLY A 54 38.98 -30.13 -2.60
N ASN A 55 37.74 -29.70 -2.82
CA ASN A 55 37.44 -28.32 -3.14
C ASN A 55 37.38 -27.50 -1.84
N LEU A 56 38.22 -26.47 -1.73
CA LEU A 56 38.17 -25.49 -0.62
C LEU A 56 37.54 -24.20 -1.12
N PRO A 57 36.53 -23.66 -0.42
CA PRO A 57 35.93 -22.38 -0.79
C PRO A 57 36.98 -21.27 -0.66
N LEU A 58 36.94 -20.33 -1.61
CA LEU A 58 37.68 -19.08 -1.50
C LEU A 58 37.15 -18.31 -0.31
N GLN A 59 38.03 -17.86 0.56
CA GLN A 59 37.68 -17.03 1.71
C GLN A 59 38.71 -15.94 1.92
N ASP A 60 38.24 -14.80 2.35
CA ASP A 60 39.11 -13.66 2.65
C ASP A 60 38.60 -12.89 3.87
N LYS A 61 39.50 -12.16 4.56
CA LYS A 61 39.21 -11.37 5.76
C LYS A 61 39.07 -9.93 5.40
N PHE A 62 38.01 -9.32 5.91
CA PHE A 62 37.69 -7.92 5.70
C PHE A 62 37.47 -7.22 7.04
N LYS A 63 37.89 -5.97 7.13
CA LYS A 63 37.64 -5.13 8.30
C LYS A 63 36.34 -4.36 8.13
N VAL A 64 35.48 -4.36 9.16
CA VAL A 64 34.25 -3.56 9.16
C VAL A 64 34.63 -2.08 9.26
N SER A 65 34.34 -1.31 8.21
CA SER A 65 34.64 0.13 8.13
C SER A 65 33.47 0.99 8.57
N SER A 66 32.25 0.50 8.39
CA SER A 66 31.02 1.21 8.77
C SER A 66 29.86 0.25 8.91
N ILE A 67 28.87 0.68 9.69
CA ILE A 67 27.59 0.01 9.87
C ILE A 67 26.50 0.94 9.35
N PHE A 68 25.65 0.45 8.45
CA PHE A 68 24.55 1.21 7.87
C PHE A 68 23.18 0.66 8.28
N SER A 69 22.13 1.48 8.20
CA SER A 69 20.75 1.04 8.26
C SER A 69 19.94 1.73 7.18
N THR A 70 19.21 0.95 6.42
CA THR A 70 18.28 1.43 5.40
C THR A 70 16.84 1.53 5.92
N GLY A 71 16.58 0.98 7.12
CA GLY A 71 15.23 0.82 7.67
C GLY A 71 14.51 -0.42 7.16
N LEU A 72 15.17 -1.24 6.33
CA LEU A 72 14.69 -2.54 5.84
C LEU A 72 15.53 -3.64 6.46
N ALA A 73 15.00 -4.30 7.50
CA ALA A 73 15.74 -5.30 8.28
C ALA A 73 16.29 -6.43 7.40
N GLU A 74 15.51 -6.91 6.42
CA GLU A 74 15.95 -7.94 5.47
C GLU A 74 17.16 -7.48 4.64
N PHE A 75 17.16 -6.23 4.18
CA PHE A 75 18.28 -5.67 3.44
C PHE A 75 19.50 -5.49 4.34
N ASP A 76 19.30 -4.95 5.54
CA ASP A 76 20.35 -4.70 6.52
C ASP A 76 20.96 -6.01 7.06
N GLN A 77 20.25 -7.14 6.94
CA GLN A 77 20.74 -8.46 7.35
C GLN A 77 21.52 -9.19 6.24
N ASN A 78 21.16 -8.98 4.96
CA ASN A 78 21.62 -9.82 3.86
C ASN A 78 22.58 -9.11 2.91
N VAL A 79 22.80 -7.80 3.05
CA VAL A 79 23.61 -7.01 2.12
C VAL A 79 24.88 -6.52 2.78
N ILE A 80 26.01 -6.76 2.11
CA ILE A 80 27.33 -6.23 2.48
C ILE A 80 27.86 -5.43 1.29
N PHE A 81 28.35 -4.21 1.53
CA PHE A 81 29.02 -3.43 0.53
C PHE A 81 30.54 -3.60 0.67
N MET A 82 31.21 -3.84 -0.43
CA MET A 82 32.66 -3.92 -0.51
C MET A 82 33.18 -3.24 -1.78
N PRO A 83 34.46 -2.82 -1.83
CA PRO A 83 35.09 -2.33 -3.05
C PRO A 83 35.02 -3.41 -4.15
N PHE A 84 34.77 -2.97 -5.40
CA PHE A 84 34.62 -3.87 -6.54
C PHE A 84 35.83 -4.79 -6.76
N GLU A 85 37.05 -4.26 -6.55
CA GLU A 85 38.28 -5.07 -6.66
C GLU A 85 38.30 -6.24 -5.69
N ASN A 86 37.80 -6.06 -4.47
CA ASN A 86 37.71 -7.11 -3.47
C ASN A 86 36.64 -8.15 -3.84
N ALA A 87 35.48 -7.69 -4.34
CA ALA A 87 34.44 -8.58 -4.82
C ALA A 87 34.94 -9.43 -6.00
N ASN A 88 35.62 -8.78 -6.95
CA ASN A 88 36.17 -9.48 -8.11
C ASN A 88 37.20 -10.53 -7.73
N SER A 89 38.10 -10.25 -6.78
CA SER A 89 39.09 -11.20 -6.32
C SER A 89 38.51 -12.39 -5.52
N LEU A 90 37.47 -12.13 -4.70
CA LEU A 90 36.85 -13.14 -3.86
C LEU A 90 35.89 -14.06 -4.63
N PHE A 91 35.09 -13.48 -5.54
CA PHE A 91 34.05 -14.18 -6.25
C PHE A 91 34.45 -14.61 -7.68
N GLU A 92 35.65 -14.22 -8.17
CA GLU A 92 36.10 -14.47 -9.54
C GLU A 92 35.05 -14.09 -10.58
N LEU A 93 34.52 -12.82 -10.46
CA LEU A 93 33.40 -12.36 -11.25
C LEU A 93 33.69 -12.37 -12.74
N SER A 94 32.77 -12.91 -13.51
CA SER A 94 32.75 -12.83 -14.98
C SER A 94 31.97 -11.60 -15.43
N ASP A 95 32.09 -11.25 -16.72
CA ASP A 95 31.31 -10.15 -17.29
C ASP A 95 29.77 -10.38 -17.18
N LEU A 96 29.35 -11.63 -17.03
CA LEU A 96 27.93 -12.00 -16.84
C LEU A 96 27.43 -11.77 -15.42
N ASP A 97 28.34 -11.66 -14.46
CA ASP A 97 27.99 -11.41 -13.05
C ASP A 97 27.91 -9.92 -12.72
N ILE A 98 28.26 -9.07 -13.68
CA ILE A 98 28.27 -7.60 -13.52
C ILE A 98 26.95 -7.05 -14.02
N ASN A 99 26.23 -6.36 -13.14
CA ASN A 99 25.00 -5.67 -13.47
C ASN A 99 25.18 -4.17 -13.41
N LEU A 100 24.63 -3.45 -14.42
CA LEU A 100 24.54 -1.99 -14.42
C LEU A 100 23.20 -1.59 -13.81
N GLU A 101 23.20 -0.87 -12.71
CA GLU A 101 21.99 -0.31 -12.11
C GLU A 101 21.74 1.11 -12.58
N ILE A 102 20.51 1.36 -13.03
CA ILE A 102 20.03 2.66 -13.48
C ILE A 102 19.00 3.19 -12.47
N PHE A 103 19.32 4.32 -11.82
CA PHE A 103 18.45 4.97 -10.85
C PHE A 103 17.53 5.96 -11.54
N LEU A 104 16.24 5.90 -11.25
CA LEU A 104 15.22 6.77 -11.83
C LEU A 104 14.76 7.82 -10.81
N ASN A 105 14.65 9.08 -11.25
CA ASN A 105 14.05 10.14 -10.44
C ASN A 105 12.57 9.92 -10.15
N ARG A 106 11.89 9.09 -10.98
CA ARG A 106 10.48 8.74 -10.85
C ARG A 106 10.32 7.24 -11.02
N PRO A 107 10.51 6.45 -9.96
CA PRO A 107 10.47 4.99 -10.00
C PRO A 107 9.11 4.43 -10.43
N GLU A 108 8.01 5.16 -10.23
CA GLU A 108 6.67 4.78 -10.69
C GLU A 108 6.55 4.66 -12.21
N LYS A 109 7.45 5.28 -12.97
CA LYS A 109 7.49 5.24 -14.45
C LYS A 109 8.40 4.15 -15.01
N VAL A 110 8.88 3.25 -14.16
CA VAL A 110 9.87 2.21 -14.55
C VAL A 110 9.45 1.40 -15.79
N GLU A 111 8.19 1.02 -15.90
CA GLU A 111 7.69 0.21 -17.03
C GLU A 111 7.80 0.92 -18.40
N PHE A 112 7.65 2.25 -18.42
CA PHE A 112 7.82 3.04 -19.65
C PHE A 112 9.31 3.18 -19.97
N ILE A 113 10.10 3.56 -18.98
CA ILE A 113 11.55 3.82 -19.16
C ILE A 113 12.28 2.51 -19.50
N LYS A 114 11.90 1.38 -18.91
CA LYS A 114 12.45 0.06 -19.24
C LYS A 114 12.40 -0.24 -20.73
N LYS A 115 11.29 0.08 -21.41
CA LYS A 115 11.13 -0.13 -22.86
C LYS A 115 12.13 0.71 -23.67
N ASP A 116 12.40 1.92 -23.22
CA ASP A 116 13.34 2.81 -23.92
C ASP A 116 14.79 2.40 -23.64
N VAL A 117 15.11 2.01 -22.42
CA VAL A 117 16.42 1.45 -22.04
C VAL A 117 16.69 0.14 -22.81
N GLN A 118 15.68 -0.74 -22.94
CA GLN A 118 15.83 -1.98 -23.71
C GLN A 118 16.12 -1.73 -25.21
N LYS A 119 15.61 -0.64 -25.79
CA LYS A 119 15.95 -0.27 -27.19
C LYS A 119 17.40 0.19 -27.33
N ILE A 120 17.92 0.90 -26.33
CA ILE A 120 19.31 1.39 -26.32
C ILE A 120 20.28 0.25 -26.09
N PHE A 121 19.93 -0.67 -25.18
CA PHE A 121 20.74 -1.83 -24.80
C PHE A 121 20.11 -3.12 -25.31
N SER A 122 19.97 -3.26 -26.64
CA SER A 122 19.31 -4.40 -27.27
C SER A 122 19.95 -5.76 -26.97
N ASP A 123 21.27 -5.77 -26.73
CA ASP A 123 22.06 -6.98 -26.51
C ASP A 123 22.10 -7.42 -25.05
N TYR A 124 21.48 -6.63 -24.16
CA TYR A 124 21.44 -6.89 -22.72
C TYR A 124 20.01 -7.13 -22.24
N TYR A 125 19.89 -7.94 -21.20
CA TYR A 125 18.60 -8.11 -20.51
C TYR A 125 18.37 -6.95 -19.53
N VAL A 126 17.26 -6.26 -19.70
CA VAL A 126 16.85 -5.15 -18.84
C VAL A 126 15.74 -5.62 -17.90
N TYR A 127 16.03 -5.64 -16.61
CA TYR A 127 15.08 -5.98 -15.57
C TYR A 127 14.76 -4.74 -14.73
N SER A 128 13.50 -4.58 -14.38
CA SER A 128 13.10 -3.57 -13.39
C SER A 128 13.07 -4.21 -11.99
N TRP A 129 13.09 -3.36 -10.97
CA TRP A 129 12.89 -3.82 -9.59
C TRP A 129 11.53 -4.54 -9.42
N ALA A 130 10.52 -4.18 -10.22
CA ALA A 130 9.23 -4.83 -10.22
C ALA A 130 9.29 -6.24 -10.86
N ASP A 131 10.14 -6.43 -11.88
CA ASP A 131 10.34 -7.77 -12.49
C ASP A 131 11.04 -8.72 -11.54
N LEU A 132 12.06 -8.24 -10.82
CA LEU A 132 12.81 -9.05 -9.84
C LEU A 132 11.89 -9.49 -8.69
N ASN A 133 10.88 -8.68 -8.35
CA ASN A 133 9.92 -8.96 -7.28
C ASN A 133 8.51 -9.27 -7.82
N LYS A 134 8.42 -9.88 -9.01
CA LYS A 134 7.14 -10.12 -9.72
C LYS A 134 6.10 -10.85 -8.88
N SER A 135 6.51 -11.86 -8.11
CA SER A 135 5.61 -12.62 -7.23
C SER A 135 5.02 -11.75 -6.13
N PHE A 136 5.84 -10.89 -5.52
CA PHE A 136 5.41 -9.94 -4.50
C PHE A 136 4.41 -8.92 -5.06
N PHE A 137 4.73 -8.28 -6.19
CA PHE A 137 3.81 -7.34 -6.86
C PHE A 137 2.55 -8.02 -7.39
N GLY A 138 2.66 -9.30 -7.79
CA GLY A 138 1.52 -10.13 -8.12
C GLY A 138 0.57 -10.30 -6.94
N ALA A 139 1.10 -10.63 -5.77
CA ALA A 139 0.32 -10.76 -4.54
C ALA A 139 -0.36 -9.44 -4.14
N LEU A 140 0.36 -8.31 -4.17
CA LEU A 140 -0.22 -6.98 -3.90
C LEU A 140 -1.33 -6.61 -4.87
N LYS A 141 -1.22 -7.01 -6.14
CA LYS A 141 -2.29 -6.79 -7.13
C LYS A 141 -3.54 -7.61 -6.82
N VAL A 142 -3.37 -8.86 -6.40
CA VAL A 142 -4.48 -9.72 -5.97
C VAL A 142 -5.13 -9.13 -4.71
N GLU A 143 -4.35 -8.72 -3.71
CA GLU A 143 -4.85 -8.08 -2.50
C GLU A 143 -5.68 -6.83 -2.84
N ARG A 144 -5.18 -5.95 -3.69
CA ARG A 144 -5.93 -4.76 -4.16
C ARG A 144 -7.26 -5.13 -4.82
N ASN A 145 -7.28 -6.16 -5.66
CA ASN A 145 -8.49 -6.62 -6.31
C ASN A 145 -9.50 -7.18 -5.30
N VAL A 146 -9.05 -7.95 -4.32
CA VAL A 146 -9.89 -8.48 -3.23
C VAL A 146 -10.49 -7.33 -2.40
N MET A 147 -9.66 -6.34 -2.02
CA MET A 147 -10.15 -5.15 -1.31
C MET A 147 -11.18 -4.39 -2.13
N PHE A 148 -10.98 -4.24 -3.44
CA PHE A 148 -11.96 -3.59 -4.31
C PHE A 148 -13.30 -4.35 -4.34
N ILE A 149 -13.28 -5.69 -4.40
CA ILE A 149 -14.49 -6.52 -4.36
C ILE A 149 -15.20 -6.34 -3.01
N ILE A 150 -14.47 -6.37 -1.89
CA ILE A 150 -15.04 -6.17 -0.56
C ILE A 150 -15.69 -4.78 -0.44
N LEU A 151 -15.00 -3.73 -0.87
CA LEU A 151 -15.55 -2.37 -0.86
C LEU A 151 -16.81 -2.26 -1.72
N THR A 152 -16.81 -2.88 -2.91
CA THR A 152 -17.99 -2.93 -3.79
C THR A 152 -19.17 -3.62 -3.10
N LEU A 153 -18.92 -4.73 -2.42
CA LEU A 153 -19.96 -5.45 -1.67
C LEU A 153 -20.54 -4.60 -0.53
N ILE A 154 -19.69 -3.88 0.22
CA ILE A 154 -20.14 -2.97 1.28
C ILE A 154 -21.02 -1.85 0.70
N ILE A 155 -20.67 -1.28 -0.44
CA ILE A 155 -21.46 -0.25 -1.11
C ILE A 155 -22.82 -0.81 -1.56
N ILE A 156 -22.87 -2.04 -2.08
CA ILE A 156 -24.12 -2.69 -2.45
C ILE A 156 -25.03 -2.88 -1.21
N VAL A 157 -24.48 -3.36 -0.10
CA VAL A 157 -25.22 -3.49 1.16
C VAL A 157 -25.75 -2.13 1.64
N ALA A 158 -24.92 -1.08 1.56
CA ALA A 158 -25.35 0.28 1.90
C ALA A 158 -26.50 0.76 1.00
N ALA A 159 -26.47 0.45 -0.30
CA ALA A 159 -27.56 0.78 -1.23
C ALA A 159 -28.87 0.08 -0.83
N PHE A 160 -28.82 -1.19 -0.46
CA PHE A 160 -30.02 -1.92 0.04
C PHE A 160 -30.54 -1.31 1.34
N ASN A 161 -29.67 -0.87 2.25
CA ASN A 161 -30.09 -0.18 3.47
C ASN A 161 -30.81 1.14 3.18
N ILE A 162 -30.32 1.93 2.20
CA ILE A 162 -30.97 3.16 1.75
C ILE A 162 -32.36 2.85 1.17
N ILE A 163 -32.45 1.87 0.26
CA ILE A 163 -33.74 1.45 -0.35
C ILE A 163 -34.72 1.01 0.73
N SER A 164 -34.30 0.17 1.66
CA SER A 164 -35.15 -0.35 2.74
C SER A 164 -35.62 0.76 3.68
N GLY A 165 -34.68 1.61 4.13
CA GLY A 165 -34.98 2.74 5.02
C GLY A 165 -35.96 3.73 4.41
N LEU A 166 -35.74 4.11 3.14
CA LEU A 166 -36.68 5.00 2.42
C LEU A 166 -38.03 4.33 2.16
N THR A 167 -38.06 3.02 1.86
CA THR A 167 -39.32 2.29 1.67
C THR A 167 -40.13 2.25 2.95
N ILE A 168 -39.49 2.02 4.10
CA ILE A 168 -40.13 2.08 5.42
C ILE A 168 -40.63 3.51 5.70
N LEU A 169 -39.81 4.53 5.42
CA LEU A 169 -40.20 5.92 5.58
C LEU A 169 -41.44 6.25 4.75
N VAL A 170 -41.49 5.85 3.48
CA VAL A 170 -42.66 6.05 2.59
C VAL A 170 -43.89 5.34 3.17
N LYS A 171 -43.74 4.10 3.66
CA LYS A 171 -44.81 3.32 4.26
C LYS A 171 -45.39 4.03 5.52
N ASN A 172 -44.51 4.53 6.39
CA ASN A 172 -44.90 5.21 7.59
C ASN A 172 -45.59 6.59 7.30
N LYS A 173 -45.23 7.21 6.17
CA LYS A 173 -45.80 8.50 5.71
C LYS A 173 -46.98 8.36 4.74
N THR A 174 -47.49 7.13 4.56
CA THR A 174 -48.55 6.84 3.58
C THR A 174 -49.80 7.70 3.77
N LYS A 175 -50.32 7.90 5.01
CA LYS A 175 -51.48 8.75 5.29
C LYS A 175 -51.22 10.23 4.94
N GLU A 176 -50.06 10.76 5.33
CA GLU A 176 -49.67 12.12 5.04
C GLU A 176 -49.53 12.36 3.52
N ILE A 177 -48.95 11.40 2.80
CA ILE A 177 -48.86 11.45 1.33
C ILE A 177 -50.25 11.44 0.70
N ALA A 178 -51.17 10.62 1.19
CA ALA A 178 -52.56 10.56 0.70
C ALA A 178 -53.27 11.89 0.90
N ILE A 179 -53.18 12.54 2.09
CA ILE A 179 -53.73 13.86 2.36
C ILE A 179 -53.16 14.90 1.41
N LEU A 180 -51.85 14.95 1.23
CA LEU A 180 -51.20 15.89 0.30
C LEU A 180 -51.69 15.66 -1.14
N ARG A 181 -51.92 14.42 -1.54
CA ARG A 181 -52.44 14.08 -2.87
C ARG A 181 -53.91 14.52 -3.06
N THR A 182 -54.75 14.41 -2.03
CA THR A 182 -56.14 14.90 -2.08
C THR A 182 -56.22 16.44 -2.11
N LEU A 183 -55.23 17.14 -1.53
CA LEU A 183 -55.06 18.60 -1.63
C LEU A 183 -54.48 19.05 -3.01
N GLY A 184 -54.25 18.14 -3.95
CA GLY A 184 -53.85 18.46 -5.33
C GLY A 184 -52.34 18.42 -5.60
N ILE A 185 -51.51 18.00 -4.66
CA ILE A 185 -50.07 17.91 -4.89
C ILE A 185 -49.79 16.82 -5.94
N SER A 186 -48.96 17.17 -6.94
CA SER A 186 -48.64 16.26 -8.05
C SER A 186 -47.82 15.04 -7.63
N LYS A 187 -47.94 13.92 -8.37
CA LYS A 187 -47.10 12.74 -8.16
C LYS A 187 -45.62 13.06 -8.22
N ASN A 188 -45.23 13.91 -9.17
CA ASN A 188 -43.83 14.29 -9.38
C ASN A 188 -43.30 15.11 -8.19
N SER A 189 -44.13 15.92 -7.54
CA SER A 189 -43.73 16.66 -6.35
C SER A 189 -43.46 15.74 -5.17
N ILE A 190 -44.31 14.73 -4.96
CA ILE A 190 -44.08 13.68 -3.95
C ILE A 190 -42.78 12.90 -4.24
N ALA A 191 -42.58 12.47 -5.49
CA ALA A 191 -41.34 11.79 -5.86
C ALA A 191 -40.09 12.66 -5.58
N LYS A 192 -40.15 13.95 -5.92
CA LYS A 192 -39.03 14.89 -5.68
C LYS A 192 -38.73 15.05 -4.18
N ILE A 193 -39.76 15.12 -3.33
CA ILE A 193 -39.57 15.25 -1.87
C ILE A 193 -38.78 14.00 -1.35
N PHE A 194 -39.26 12.80 -1.64
CA PHE A 194 -38.62 11.56 -1.16
C PHE A 194 -37.24 11.32 -1.79
N PHE A 195 -37.07 11.69 -3.05
CA PHE A 195 -35.78 11.66 -3.70
C PHE A 195 -34.77 12.62 -3.03
N LEU A 196 -35.16 13.89 -2.81
CA LEU A 196 -34.29 14.85 -2.14
C LEU A 196 -33.98 14.41 -0.71
N THR A 197 -34.96 13.88 0.04
CA THR A 197 -34.71 13.35 1.39
C THR A 197 -33.65 12.24 1.37
N GLY A 198 -33.81 11.24 0.49
CA GLY A 198 -32.85 10.16 0.41
C GLY A 198 -31.48 10.59 -0.10
N PHE A 199 -31.44 11.47 -1.10
CA PHE A 199 -30.17 11.98 -1.63
C PHE A 199 -29.43 12.85 -0.59
N THR A 200 -30.14 13.67 0.17
CA THR A 200 -29.54 14.49 1.24
C THR A 200 -28.93 13.61 2.33
N ILE A 201 -29.65 12.54 2.75
CA ILE A 201 -29.12 11.58 3.72
C ILE A 201 -27.83 10.94 3.19
N GLY A 202 -27.83 10.48 1.94
CA GLY A 202 -26.66 9.88 1.34
C GLY A 202 -25.49 10.86 1.14
N LEU A 203 -25.78 12.11 0.79
CA LEU A 203 -24.78 13.16 0.69
C LEU A 203 -24.11 13.43 2.05
N LEU A 204 -24.91 13.61 3.10
CA LEU A 204 -24.39 13.80 4.46
C LEU A 204 -23.59 12.59 4.93
N ALA A 205 -24.08 11.38 4.67
CA ALA A 205 -23.35 10.15 5.00
C ALA A 205 -22.01 10.04 4.25
N THR A 206 -21.97 10.42 2.98
CA THR A 206 -20.73 10.42 2.19
C THR A 206 -19.74 11.46 2.74
N ILE A 207 -20.18 12.68 3.04
CA ILE A 207 -19.32 13.72 3.61
C ILE A 207 -18.75 13.28 4.96
N THR A 208 -19.60 12.80 5.86
CA THR A 208 -19.18 12.35 7.19
C THR A 208 -18.25 11.14 7.09
N GLY A 209 -18.55 10.16 6.22
CA GLY A 209 -17.71 8.99 5.98
C GLY A 209 -16.33 9.36 5.45
N VAL A 210 -16.24 10.25 4.46
CA VAL A 210 -14.97 10.76 3.93
C VAL A 210 -14.18 11.50 5.00
N THR A 211 -14.84 12.36 5.78
CA THR A 211 -14.16 13.12 6.84
C THR A 211 -13.58 12.18 7.91
N ILE A 212 -14.38 11.23 8.39
CA ILE A 212 -13.92 10.24 9.39
C ILE A 212 -12.80 9.36 8.81
N GLY A 213 -12.95 8.91 7.57
CA GLY A 213 -11.94 8.09 6.90
C GLY A 213 -10.60 8.82 6.73
N LEU A 214 -10.64 10.10 6.34
CA LEU A 214 -9.45 10.94 6.24
C LEU A 214 -8.77 11.17 7.59
N LEU A 215 -9.55 11.48 8.63
CA LEU A 215 -9.02 11.65 9.98
C LEU A 215 -8.37 10.34 10.48
N PHE A 216 -9.04 9.21 10.27
CA PHE A 216 -8.51 7.91 10.66
C PHE A 216 -7.20 7.59 9.91
N SER A 217 -7.16 7.83 8.59
CA SER A 217 -5.96 7.59 7.77
C SER A 217 -4.81 8.52 8.16
N TYR A 218 -5.10 9.77 8.52
CA TYR A 218 -4.09 10.73 8.94
C TYR A 218 -3.48 10.38 10.31
N TYR A 219 -4.30 9.94 11.26
CA TYR A 219 -3.87 9.56 12.61
C TYR A 219 -3.62 8.06 12.80
N ILE A 220 -3.44 7.29 11.72
CA ILE A 220 -3.31 5.83 11.79
C ILE A 220 -2.12 5.39 12.64
N GLU A 221 -1.00 6.11 12.55
CA GLU A 221 0.22 5.81 13.31
C GLU A 221 0.03 6.08 14.80
N GLU A 222 -0.56 7.20 15.17
CA GLU A 222 -0.87 7.54 16.56
C GLU A 222 -1.87 6.55 17.16
N ILE A 223 -2.87 6.13 16.37
CA ILE A 223 -3.83 5.11 16.78
C ILE A 223 -3.12 3.77 17.00
N ARG A 224 -2.20 3.37 16.11
CA ARG A 224 -1.38 2.16 16.26
C ARG A 224 -0.58 2.19 17.56
N VAL A 225 0.12 3.29 17.82
CA VAL A 225 0.93 3.47 19.06
C VAL A 225 0.03 3.41 20.28
N LEU A 226 -1.12 4.06 20.26
CA LEU A 226 -2.08 4.06 21.36
C LEU A 226 -2.62 2.66 21.64
N ILE A 227 -3.03 1.91 20.62
CA ILE A 227 -3.50 0.52 20.79
C ILE A 227 -2.37 -0.36 21.34
N THR A 228 -1.16 -0.22 20.80
CA THR A 228 0.02 -0.96 21.26
C THR A 228 0.30 -0.69 22.75
N SER A 229 0.16 0.57 23.18
CA SER A 229 0.41 0.95 24.59
C SER A 229 -0.67 0.45 25.55
N ILE A 230 -1.95 0.43 25.12
CA ILE A 230 -3.08 0.00 25.97
C ILE A 230 -3.10 -1.52 26.11
N PHE A 231 -2.94 -2.25 25.00
CA PHE A 231 -3.07 -3.70 24.98
C PHE A 231 -1.74 -4.45 25.15
N ASN A 232 -0.61 -3.72 25.18
CA ASN A 232 0.75 -4.29 25.22
C ASN A 232 1.00 -5.36 24.14
N ILE A 233 0.36 -5.21 22.97
CA ILE A 233 0.45 -6.11 21.83
C ILE A 233 1.15 -5.37 20.69
N ARG A 234 2.26 -5.89 20.19
CA ARG A 234 2.90 -5.37 18.98
C ARG A 234 2.07 -5.78 17.76
N LEU A 235 1.21 -4.87 17.27
CA LEU A 235 0.33 -5.13 16.11
C LEU A 235 1.12 -5.39 14.82
N PHE A 236 2.27 -4.74 14.66
CA PHE A 236 3.16 -4.88 13.52
C PHE A 236 4.59 -5.03 14.02
N PRO A 237 5.07 -6.26 14.28
CA PRO A 237 6.47 -6.50 14.63
C PRO A 237 7.36 -6.09 13.45
N GLU A 238 8.34 -5.22 13.71
CA GLU A 238 9.29 -4.74 12.68
C GLU A 238 10.05 -5.91 12.04
N GLU A 239 10.28 -6.97 12.82
CA GLU A 239 10.96 -8.21 12.40
C GLU A 239 10.18 -8.98 11.31
N ILE A 240 8.84 -8.82 11.25
CA ILE A 240 7.98 -9.54 10.28
C ILE A 240 7.62 -8.64 9.10
N TYR A 241 7.30 -7.38 9.36
CA TYR A 241 6.79 -6.46 8.36
C TYR A 241 7.88 -5.57 7.76
N PHE A 242 9.09 -5.58 8.31
CA PHE A 242 10.24 -4.80 7.88
C PHE A 242 9.98 -3.29 7.76
N LEU A 243 8.97 -2.80 8.47
CA LEU A 243 8.55 -1.40 8.48
C LEU A 243 8.46 -0.91 9.91
N SER A 244 9.17 0.16 10.22
CA SER A 244 9.17 0.81 11.54
C SER A 244 7.90 1.64 11.79
N GLN A 245 7.20 2.04 10.71
CA GLN A 245 5.97 2.84 10.75
C GLN A 245 4.93 2.27 9.80
N MET A 246 3.66 2.50 10.09
CA MET A 246 2.56 2.08 9.23
C MET A 246 2.39 3.12 8.10
N PRO A 247 2.81 2.82 6.86
CA PRO A 247 2.70 3.78 5.77
C PRO A 247 1.23 3.98 5.40
N SER A 248 0.78 5.22 5.44
CA SER A 248 -0.56 5.60 4.96
C SER A 248 -0.41 6.70 3.92
N GLU A 249 -0.83 6.41 2.70
CA GLU A 249 -0.82 7.36 1.60
C GLU A 249 -2.24 7.84 1.29
N ILE A 250 -2.50 9.13 1.51
CA ILE A 250 -3.79 9.75 1.20
C ILE A 250 -3.78 10.22 -0.25
N ASN A 251 -4.45 9.47 -1.13
CA ASN A 251 -4.58 9.82 -2.54
C ASN A 251 -5.94 10.49 -2.81
N LEU A 252 -5.93 11.81 -2.99
CA LEU A 252 -7.13 12.62 -3.24
C LEU A 252 -7.90 12.17 -4.49
N GLY A 253 -7.21 11.64 -5.51
CA GLY A 253 -7.86 11.13 -6.72
C GLY A 253 -8.76 9.93 -6.45
N TYR A 254 -8.28 8.96 -5.67
CA TYR A 254 -9.10 7.81 -5.28
C TYR A 254 -10.26 8.21 -4.36
N ILE A 255 -10.04 9.14 -3.45
CA ILE A 255 -11.11 9.64 -2.56
C ILE A 255 -12.23 10.27 -3.39
N PHE A 256 -11.89 11.10 -4.37
CA PHE A 256 -12.86 11.72 -5.25
C PHE A 256 -13.66 10.68 -6.07
N ILE A 257 -12.96 9.68 -6.64
CA ILE A 257 -13.60 8.61 -7.41
C ILE A 257 -14.57 7.82 -6.54
N ILE A 258 -14.14 7.39 -5.35
CA ILE A 258 -14.97 6.61 -4.43
C ILE A 258 -16.20 7.43 -3.97
N SER A 259 -16.00 8.70 -3.63
CA SER A 259 -17.09 9.61 -3.23
C SER A 259 -18.10 9.80 -4.34
N PHE A 260 -17.63 9.98 -5.58
CA PHE A 260 -18.48 10.11 -6.75
C PHE A 260 -19.32 8.85 -7.00
N PHE A 261 -18.68 7.66 -6.94
CA PHE A 261 -19.40 6.39 -7.07
C PHE A 261 -20.41 6.17 -5.95
N SER A 262 -20.08 6.52 -4.72
CA SER A 262 -21.00 6.45 -3.57
C SER A 262 -22.24 7.31 -3.80
N LEU A 263 -22.06 8.55 -4.26
CA LEU A 263 -23.16 9.47 -4.58
C LEU A 263 -23.98 8.97 -5.77
N MET A 264 -23.37 8.41 -6.81
CA MET A 264 -24.08 7.80 -7.93
C MET A 264 -24.97 6.64 -7.46
N ILE A 265 -24.44 5.76 -6.63
CA ILE A 265 -25.21 4.62 -6.11
C ILE A 265 -26.34 5.11 -5.23
N THR A 266 -26.13 6.10 -4.37
CA THR A 266 -27.18 6.73 -3.58
C THR A 266 -28.26 7.33 -4.47
N PHE A 267 -27.88 8.03 -5.53
CA PHE A 267 -28.80 8.60 -6.49
C PHE A 267 -29.73 7.52 -7.09
N PHE A 268 -29.16 6.43 -7.60
CA PHE A 268 -29.95 5.35 -8.18
C PHE A 268 -30.78 4.59 -7.13
N ALA A 269 -30.21 4.33 -5.95
CA ALA A 269 -30.92 3.66 -4.86
C ALA A 269 -32.16 4.42 -4.38
N THR A 270 -32.14 5.74 -4.42
CA THR A 270 -33.26 6.61 -3.97
C THR A 270 -34.40 6.70 -5.00
N ILE A 271 -34.14 6.44 -6.28
CA ILE A 271 -35.17 6.55 -7.34
C ILE A 271 -36.33 5.58 -7.09
N PHE A 272 -36.04 4.31 -6.80
CA PHE A 272 -37.07 3.30 -6.67
C PHE A 272 -38.07 3.59 -5.52
N PRO A 273 -37.65 3.89 -4.27
CA PRO A 273 -38.57 4.24 -3.19
C PRO A 273 -39.33 5.54 -3.46
N SER A 274 -38.69 6.55 -4.07
CA SER A 274 -39.33 7.84 -4.36
C SER A 274 -40.45 7.72 -5.39
N LEU A 275 -40.23 6.90 -6.44
CA LEU A 275 -41.29 6.60 -7.43
C LEU A 275 -42.42 5.75 -6.81
N SER A 276 -42.10 4.85 -5.89
CA SER A 276 -43.10 4.09 -5.16
C SER A 276 -43.99 4.99 -4.31
N ALA A 277 -43.41 6.00 -3.62
CA ALA A 277 -44.18 7.02 -2.89
C ALA A 277 -45.13 7.81 -3.80
N ALA A 278 -44.71 8.17 -5.00
CA ALA A 278 -45.53 8.92 -5.97
C ALA A 278 -46.70 8.09 -6.54
N LYS A 279 -46.59 6.76 -6.57
CA LYS A 279 -47.61 5.84 -7.10
C LYS A 279 -48.65 5.42 -6.07
N LEU A 280 -48.53 5.84 -4.80
CA LEU A 280 -49.51 5.53 -3.75
C LEU A 280 -50.90 6.04 -4.15
N ASP A 281 -51.90 5.14 -4.01
CA ASP A 281 -53.31 5.45 -4.24
C ASP A 281 -53.92 6.09 -2.95
N PRO A 282 -54.32 7.33 -2.98
CA PRO A 282 -54.86 8.02 -1.80
C PRO A 282 -56.13 7.34 -1.25
N ILE A 283 -56.92 6.73 -2.11
CA ILE A 283 -58.18 6.06 -1.69
C ILE A 283 -57.88 4.83 -0.85
N LYS A 284 -56.90 4.01 -1.32
CA LYS A 284 -56.50 2.82 -0.59
C LYS A 284 -55.79 3.17 0.71
N ALA A 285 -54.96 4.21 0.70
CA ALA A 285 -54.17 4.64 1.85
C ALA A 285 -55.04 5.21 3.00
N LEU A 286 -56.19 5.79 2.70
CA LEU A 286 -57.13 6.33 3.70
C LEU A 286 -58.21 5.34 4.16
N LYS A 287 -58.44 4.25 3.39
CA LYS A 287 -59.49 3.25 3.67
C LYS A 287 -59.04 2.13 4.61
N TYR A 288 -57.74 1.82 4.66
CA TYR A 288 -57.20 0.79 5.54
C TYR A 288 -56.68 1.39 6.85
N GLU A 289 -57.48 1.29 7.87
CA GLU A 289 -57.02 1.18 9.26
C GLU A 289 -56.74 -0.24 9.63
#